data_6fbb24c80aa4d84b55ae3edba26f9c29
#
_entry.id   6fbb24c80aa4d84b55ae3edba26f9c29
#
_cell.length_a   1.000
_cell.length_b   1.000
_cell.length_c   1.000
_cell.angle_alpha   90.00
_cell.angle_beta   90.00
_cell.angle_gamma   90.00
#
_symmetry.space_group_name_H-M   'P 1'
#
loop_
_entity.id
_entity.type
_entity.pdbx_description
1 polymer ?
#
loop_
_entity_poly.entity_id
_entity_poly.type
_entity_poly.pdbx_seq_one_letter_code
_entity_poly.pdbx_strand_id
1 'polypeptide(L)'
;MKSRSAIILMATAAFLVLIQLATAQTPMRRQPFSADVQFTSTGEGGMKRDMTGKMYFAAEHLRRDMQVGPRGGSIIITDFKTQTTDILIPAKHTYMEYKASEMQGHRPAMMLRPLRNPSNPCAGEQGVTCKNLGVEQINGRTCDHWQITDTNGKVANVWIDQKIHFPIKTVAEDSTWTLTNIKESEPAASLFQIPAGYTKMDVGSMMQKGRPPQQ
;
A
#
# COMPACT_ATOMS: atom_id res chain seq x y z
N MET A 1 -61.44 -13.90 -65.56
CA MET A 1 -60.21 -13.30 -65.72
C MET A 1 -59.82 -12.82 -64.31
N LYS A 2 -58.72 -13.36 -63.74
CA LYS A 2 -58.40 -13.29 -62.29
C LYS A 2 -57.27 -12.30 -62.06
N SER A 3 -57.58 -11.23 -61.31
CA SER A 3 -56.58 -10.29 -60.78
C SER A 3 -55.88 -10.94 -59.59
N ARG A 4 -54.56 -10.95 -59.60
CA ARG A 4 -53.70 -11.35 -58.47
C ARG A 4 -53.06 -10.11 -57.86
N SER A 5 -53.61 -9.68 -56.73
CA SER A 5 -53.06 -8.65 -55.91
C SER A 5 -51.83 -9.20 -55.16
N ALA A 6 -50.62 -8.62 -55.38
CA ALA A 6 -49.46 -8.94 -54.67
C ALA A 6 -49.43 -8.08 -53.39
N ILE A 7 -49.44 -8.72 -52.24
CA ILE A 7 -49.22 -8.08 -50.90
C ILE A 7 -47.72 -8.00 -50.67
N ILE A 8 -47.18 -6.79 -50.64
CA ILE A 8 -45.79 -6.53 -50.27
C ILE A 8 -45.77 -6.37 -48.74
N LEU A 9 -45.21 -7.37 -48.05
CA LEU A 9 -44.87 -7.27 -46.61
C LEU A 9 -43.59 -6.49 -46.46
N MET A 10 -43.69 -5.25 -45.97
CA MET A 10 -42.50 -4.50 -45.44
C MET A 10 -42.13 -5.01 -44.05
N ALA A 11 -41.05 -5.75 -43.98
CA ALA A 11 -40.43 -6.11 -42.72
C ALA A 11 -39.55 -4.93 -42.24
N THR A 12 -40.05 -4.17 -41.25
CA THR A 12 -39.26 -3.13 -40.55
C THR A 12 -38.39 -3.84 -39.54
N ALA A 13 -37.10 -4.00 -39.84
CA ALA A 13 -36.06 -4.44 -38.90
C ALA A 13 -35.77 -3.30 -37.93
N ALA A 14 -36.31 -3.37 -36.71
CA ALA A 14 -35.95 -2.49 -35.63
C ALA A 14 -34.56 -2.86 -35.12
N PHE A 15 -33.56 -2.04 -35.48
CA PHE A 15 -32.19 -2.16 -34.99
C PHE A 15 -32.12 -1.60 -33.57
N LEU A 16 -32.26 -2.48 -32.57
CA LEU A 16 -32.03 -2.15 -31.15
C LEU A 16 -30.52 -1.98 -30.93
N VAL A 17 -30.05 -0.73 -30.97
CA VAL A 17 -28.71 -0.37 -30.53
C VAL A 17 -28.68 -0.45 -29.00
N LEU A 18 -28.22 -1.57 -28.48
CA LEU A 18 -27.85 -1.71 -27.07
C LEU A 18 -26.62 -0.83 -26.82
N ILE A 19 -26.82 0.38 -26.32
CA ILE A 19 -25.76 1.21 -25.74
C ILE A 19 -25.35 0.51 -24.44
N GLN A 20 -24.29 -0.27 -24.50
CA GLN A 20 -23.61 -0.74 -23.30
C GLN A 20 -22.94 0.46 -22.65
N LEU A 21 -23.58 1.01 -21.63
CA LEU A 21 -22.94 1.92 -20.67
C LEU A 21 -21.85 1.12 -19.98
N ALA A 22 -20.63 1.16 -20.53
CA ALA A 22 -19.46 0.76 -19.83
C ALA A 22 -19.34 1.70 -18.61
N THR A 23 -19.74 1.22 -17.45
CA THR A 23 -19.46 1.90 -16.18
C THR A 23 -17.94 1.89 -16.02
N ALA A 24 -17.29 2.95 -16.50
CA ALA A 24 -15.90 3.19 -16.21
C ALA A 24 -15.77 3.24 -14.68
N GLN A 25 -15.23 2.18 -14.10
CA GLN A 25 -14.91 2.17 -12.69
C GLN A 25 -13.88 3.29 -12.48
N THR A 26 -14.34 4.40 -11.94
CA THR A 26 -13.47 5.51 -11.57
C THR A 26 -12.42 4.93 -10.61
N PRO A 27 -11.13 5.03 -10.92
CA PRO A 27 -10.12 4.51 -10.02
C PRO A 27 -10.33 5.16 -8.66
N MET A 28 -10.43 4.34 -7.61
CA MET A 28 -10.70 4.80 -6.25
C MET A 28 -9.58 5.77 -5.84
N ARG A 29 -9.88 7.06 -5.87
CA ARG A 29 -8.94 8.10 -5.48
C ARG A 29 -8.76 8.04 -3.97
N ARG A 30 -7.61 7.59 -3.54
CA ARG A 30 -7.26 7.57 -2.12
C ARG A 30 -7.12 9.00 -1.62
N GLN A 31 -7.66 9.25 -0.44
CA GLN A 31 -7.53 10.55 0.20
C GLN A 31 -6.08 10.76 0.67
N PRO A 32 -5.46 11.90 0.32
CA PRO A 32 -4.16 12.25 0.86
C PRO A 32 -4.27 12.55 2.36
N PHE A 33 -3.22 12.19 3.10
CA PHE A 33 -3.18 12.43 4.54
C PHE A 33 -1.74 12.49 5.08
N SER A 34 -1.61 13.02 6.28
CA SER A 34 -0.45 12.84 7.14
C SER A 34 -0.89 12.25 8.48
N ALA A 35 0.01 11.52 9.15
CA ALA A 35 -0.28 10.89 10.43
C ALA A 35 0.99 10.72 11.25
N ASP A 36 0.84 10.57 12.57
CA ASP A 36 1.87 10.04 13.44
C ASP A 36 1.81 8.51 13.42
N VAL A 37 2.99 7.89 13.45
CA VAL A 37 3.17 6.43 13.41
C VAL A 37 3.71 5.95 14.73
N GLN A 38 3.14 4.87 15.24
CA GLN A 38 3.69 4.06 16.31
C GLN A 38 3.86 2.62 15.81
N PHE A 39 5.02 2.07 15.99
CA PHE A 39 5.29 0.67 15.68
C PHE A 39 6.02 0.03 16.86
N THR A 40 5.46 -1.07 17.34
CA THR A 40 6.04 -1.89 18.40
C THR A 40 6.26 -3.30 17.86
N SER A 41 7.41 -3.88 18.09
CA SER A 41 7.66 -5.28 17.75
C SER A 41 8.45 -5.98 18.86
N THR A 42 8.22 -7.31 18.96
CA THR A 42 9.01 -8.19 19.81
C THR A 42 9.87 -9.07 18.91
N GLY A 43 11.17 -8.83 18.91
CA GLY A 43 12.13 -9.62 18.15
C GLY A 43 12.53 -10.93 18.84
N GLU A 44 13.38 -11.70 18.19
CA GLU A 44 13.97 -12.91 18.78
C GLU A 44 14.58 -12.62 20.17
N GLY A 45 14.35 -13.51 21.12
CA GLY A 45 14.79 -13.31 22.51
C GLY A 45 13.93 -12.35 23.32
N GLY A 46 12.72 -11.96 22.84
CA GLY A 46 11.79 -11.09 23.58
C GLY A 46 12.20 -9.60 23.59
N MET A 47 13.16 -9.20 22.77
CA MET A 47 13.64 -7.81 22.70
C MET A 47 12.54 -6.93 22.09
N LYS A 48 12.00 -6.02 22.89
CA LYS A 48 11.03 -5.02 22.43
C LYS A 48 11.72 -3.91 21.64
N ARG A 49 11.11 -3.51 20.53
CA ARG A 49 11.52 -2.38 19.70
C ARG A 49 10.32 -1.47 19.53
N ASP A 50 10.46 -0.26 20.01
CA ASP A 50 9.49 0.80 19.82
C ASP A 50 10.05 1.82 18.83
N MET A 51 9.28 2.09 17.80
CA MET A 51 9.62 3.10 16.79
C MET A 51 8.46 4.06 16.66
N THR A 52 8.77 5.33 16.54
CA THR A 52 7.80 6.37 16.26
C THR A 52 8.17 7.11 14.99
N GLY A 53 7.23 7.81 14.41
CA GLY A 53 7.53 8.55 13.20
C GLY A 53 6.34 9.30 12.63
N LYS A 54 6.49 9.69 11.38
CA LYS A 54 5.43 10.33 10.60
C LYS A 54 5.23 9.61 9.28
N MET A 55 3.98 9.61 8.84
CA MET A 55 3.58 9.11 7.53
C MET A 55 2.92 10.22 6.73
N TYR A 56 3.24 10.25 5.45
CA TYR A 56 2.63 11.15 4.47
C TYR A 56 2.22 10.33 3.26
N PHE A 57 0.97 10.48 2.86
CA PHE A 57 0.42 9.81 1.69
C PHE A 57 -0.21 10.83 0.75
N ALA A 58 0.17 10.82 -0.50
CA ALA A 58 -0.41 11.67 -1.55
C ALA A 58 -0.40 10.95 -2.89
N ALA A 59 -1.56 10.86 -3.51
CA ALA A 59 -1.75 10.23 -4.82
C ALA A 59 -1.09 8.85 -4.93
N GLU A 60 0.10 8.78 -5.54
CA GLU A 60 0.85 7.56 -5.79
C GLU A 60 2.15 7.48 -4.96
N HIS A 61 2.29 8.33 -3.93
CA HIS A 61 3.49 8.40 -3.11
C HIS A 61 3.19 8.12 -1.64
N LEU A 62 4.12 7.43 -0.98
CA LEU A 62 4.11 7.20 0.45
C LEU A 62 5.49 7.55 1.01
N ARG A 63 5.52 8.45 2.00
CA ARG A 63 6.73 8.72 2.78
C ARG A 63 6.52 8.30 4.22
N ARG A 64 7.54 7.69 4.81
CA ARG A 64 7.60 7.36 6.24
C ARG A 64 8.92 7.82 6.81
N ASP A 65 8.85 8.69 7.80
CA ASP A 65 9.97 9.16 8.58
C ASP A 65 9.95 8.41 9.91
N MET A 66 10.85 7.45 10.08
CA MET A 66 10.86 6.57 11.26
C MET A 66 12.08 6.89 12.14
N GLN A 67 11.86 6.99 13.44
CA GLN A 67 12.92 7.12 14.45
C GLN A 67 13.12 5.79 15.15
N VAL A 68 14.37 5.36 15.27
CA VAL A 68 14.77 4.09 15.90
C VAL A 68 15.65 4.42 17.10
N GLY A 69 15.04 4.91 18.19
CA GLY A 69 15.76 5.32 19.39
C GLY A 69 16.87 6.35 19.11
N PRO A 70 17.94 6.38 19.91
CA PRO A 70 19.02 7.34 19.76
C PRO A 70 19.96 7.06 18.57
N ARG A 71 19.80 5.93 17.89
CA ARG A 71 20.67 5.52 16.77
C ARG A 71 20.38 6.20 15.44
N GLY A 72 19.40 7.10 15.42
CA GLY A 72 18.98 7.82 14.23
C GLY A 72 17.73 7.26 13.60
N GLY A 73 17.29 7.91 12.51
CA GLY A 73 16.09 7.55 11.78
C GLY A 73 16.37 7.13 10.35
N SER A 74 15.34 6.65 9.70
CA SER A 74 15.30 6.40 8.27
C SER A 74 14.11 7.10 7.64
N ILE A 75 14.25 7.54 6.40
CA ILE A 75 13.15 8.04 5.59
C ILE A 75 12.96 7.04 4.46
N ILE A 76 11.72 6.57 4.29
CA ILE A 76 11.37 5.65 3.23
C ILE A 76 10.36 6.35 2.32
N ILE A 77 10.71 6.53 1.06
CA ILE A 77 9.87 7.13 0.03
C ILE A 77 9.54 6.05 -1.00
N THR A 78 8.26 5.78 -1.19
CA THR A 78 7.79 4.81 -2.18
C THR A 78 6.95 5.54 -3.23
N ASP A 79 7.31 5.37 -4.48
CA ASP A 79 6.53 5.76 -5.65
C ASP A 79 5.85 4.50 -6.22
N PHE A 80 4.52 4.48 -6.16
CA PHE A 80 3.73 3.32 -6.63
C PHE A 80 3.56 3.30 -8.15
N LYS A 81 3.79 4.42 -8.82
CA LYS A 81 3.73 4.51 -10.28
C LYS A 81 4.98 3.90 -10.91
N THR A 82 6.15 4.31 -10.45
CA THR A 82 7.42 3.77 -10.92
C THR A 82 7.80 2.46 -10.25
N GLN A 83 7.09 2.08 -9.17
CA GLN A 83 7.38 0.93 -8.32
C GLN A 83 8.78 0.97 -7.71
N THR A 84 9.25 2.16 -7.38
CA THR A 84 10.53 2.38 -6.72
C THR A 84 10.35 2.69 -5.23
N THR A 85 11.34 2.32 -4.44
CA THR A 85 11.41 2.68 -3.02
C THR A 85 12.82 3.16 -2.69
N ASP A 86 12.90 4.39 -2.21
CA ASP A 86 14.12 4.99 -1.73
C ASP A 86 14.19 4.89 -0.21
N ILE A 87 15.28 4.35 0.33
CA ILE A 87 15.56 4.30 1.76
C ILE A 87 16.71 5.27 2.04
N LEU A 88 16.39 6.39 2.66
CA LEU A 88 17.36 7.43 3.02
C LEU A 88 17.87 7.21 4.43
N ILE A 89 19.16 7.45 4.61
CA ILE A 89 19.87 7.43 5.91
C ILE A 89 20.32 8.86 6.21
N PRO A 90 19.52 9.68 6.91
CA PRO A 90 19.81 11.10 7.11
C PRO A 90 21.18 11.36 7.77
N ALA A 91 21.55 10.55 8.75
CA ALA A 91 22.84 10.68 9.45
C ALA A 91 24.07 10.53 8.54
N LYS A 92 23.91 9.92 7.36
CA LYS A 92 25.00 9.69 6.39
C LYS A 92 24.82 10.49 5.10
N HIS A 93 23.70 11.19 4.91
CA HIS A 93 23.31 11.83 3.66
C HIS A 93 23.40 10.87 2.46
N THR A 94 22.97 9.62 2.66
CA THR A 94 22.98 8.60 1.62
C THR A 94 21.61 7.97 1.45
N TYR A 95 21.36 7.40 0.28
CA TYR A 95 20.13 6.63 0.04
C TYR A 95 20.40 5.39 -0.81
N MET A 96 19.50 4.43 -0.70
CA MET A 96 19.44 3.21 -1.50
C MET A 96 18.12 3.20 -2.26
N GLU A 97 18.14 2.92 -3.55
CA GLU A 97 16.95 2.76 -4.38
C GLU A 97 16.72 1.28 -4.66
N TYR A 98 15.48 0.86 -4.50
CA TYR A 98 15.02 -0.49 -4.80
C TYR A 98 13.87 -0.43 -5.80
N LYS A 99 13.90 -1.31 -6.79
CA LYS A 99 12.77 -1.56 -7.68
C LYS A 99 11.98 -2.77 -7.19
N ALA A 100 10.65 -2.72 -7.30
CA ALA A 100 9.80 -3.84 -6.87
C ALA A 100 10.14 -5.15 -7.61
N SER A 101 10.63 -5.07 -8.86
CA SER A 101 11.09 -6.21 -9.66
C SER A 101 12.36 -6.88 -9.11
N GLU A 102 13.20 -6.12 -8.39
CA GLU A 102 14.47 -6.60 -7.82
C GLU A 102 14.27 -7.26 -6.43
N MET A 103 13.09 -7.06 -5.82
CA MET A 103 12.76 -7.51 -4.48
C MET A 103 11.94 -8.81 -4.47
N GLN A 104 11.98 -9.61 -5.53
CA GLN A 104 11.24 -10.87 -5.62
C GLN A 104 11.62 -11.80 -4.47
N GLY A 105 10.65 -12.14 -3.62
CA GLY A 105 10.79 -13.08 -2.50
C GLY A 105 11.24 -12.47 -1.16
N HIS A 106 11.73 -11.25 -1.09
CA HIS A 106 12.20 -10.59 0.13
C HIS A 106 11.57 -9.20 0.29
N ARG A 107 10.24 -9.14 0.42
CA ARG A 107 9.60 -7.87 0.76
C ARG A 107 9.69 -7.64 2.26
N PRO A 108 10.46 -6.66 2.73
CA PRO A 108 10.43 -6.32 4.14
C PRO A 108 9.00 -5.99 4.56
N ALA A 109 8.56 -6.53 5.72
CA ALA A 109 7.24 -6.21 6.30
C ALA A 109 7.01 -4.70 6.48
N MET A 110 8.07 -3.91 6.46
CA MET A 110 8.05 -2.44 6.47
C MET A 110 7.50 -1.80 5.19
N MET A 111 7.31 -2.54 4.10
CA MET A 111 6.73 -2.01 2.86
C MET A 111 5.21 -2.15 2.88
N LEU A 112 4.56 -1.31 3.65
CA LEU A 112 3.11 -1.16 3.58
C LEU A 112 2.74 -0.72 2.14
N ARG A 113 2.02 -1.57 1.46
CA ARG A 113 1.41 -1.20 0.18
C ARG A 113 0.01 -0.67 0.46
N PRO A 114 -0.42 0.37 -0.23
CA PRO A 114 -1.83 0.71 -0.24
C PRO A 114 -2.62 -0.49 -0.74
N LEU A 115 -3.68 -0.82 -0.05
CA LEU A 115 -4.56 -1.92 -0.45
C LEU A 115 -5.10 -1.67 -1.85
N ARG A 116 -5.06 -2.66 -2.73
CA ARG A 116 -5.64 -2.56 -4.07
C ARG A 116 -7.14 -2.35 -4.00
N ASN A 117 -7.78 -3.02 -3.06
CA ASN A 117 -9.20 -2.92 -2.79
C ASN A 117 -9.44 -2.85 -1.28
N PRO A 118 -9.80 -1.69 -0.72
CA PRO A 118 -10.09 -1.54 0.72
C PRO A 118 -11.27 -2.38 1.18
N SER A 119 -12.26 -2.63 0.29
CA SER A 119 -13.43 -3.46 0.59
C SER A 119 -13.14 -4.96 0.53
N ASN A 120 -11.96 -5.36 0.04
CA ASN A 120 -11.46 -6.73 0.07
C ASN A 120 -9.92 -6.71 0.04
N PRO A 121 -9.27 -6.65 1.21
CA PRO A 121 -7.81 -6.50 1.29
C PRO A 121 -7.03 -7.68 0.68
N CYS A 122 -7.65 -8.86 0.53
CA CYS A 122 -7.03 -10.01 -0.12
C CYS A 122 -7.28 -10.09 -1.64
N ALA A 123 -7.98 -9.13 -2.24
CA ALA A 123 -8.26 -9.17 -3.67
C ALA A 123 -6.98 -9.23 -4.51
N GLY A 124 -6.78 -10.34 -5.25
CA GLY A 124 -5.62 -10.56 -6.10
C GLY A 124 -4.35 -11.05 -5.37
N GLU A 125 -4.44 -11.39 -4.08
CA GLU A 125 -3.34 -12.01 -3.35
C GLU A 125 -3.55 -13.53 -3.31
N GLN A 126 -2.58 -14.31 -3.83
CA GLN A 126 -2.68 -15.77 -3.84
C GLN A 126 -2.28 -16.37 -2.49
N GLY A 127 -3.06 -17.35 -2.02
CA GLY A 127 -2.78 -18.07 -0.77
C GLY A 127 -3.01 -17.27 0.50
N VAL A 128 -3.56 -16.05 0.39
CA VAL A 128 -3.94 -15.20 1.53
C VAL A 128 -5.45 -15.26 1.70
N THR A 129 -5.93 -15.43 2.93
CA THR A 129 -7.35 -15.42 3.25
C THR A 129 -7.72 -14.22 4.10
N CYS A 130 -8.88 -13.61 3.82
CA CYS A 130 -9.43 -12.50 4.58
C CYS A 130 -10.81 -12.83 5.13
N LYS A 131 -11.02 -12.57 6.41
CA LYS A 131 -12.31 -12.64 7.08
C LYS A 131 -12.69 -11.26 7.57
N ASN A 132 -13.83 -10.74 7.12
CA ASN A 132 -14.39 -9.51 7.67
C ASN A 132 -14.98 -9.81 9.06
N LEU A 133 -14.56 -9.05 10.06
CA LEU A 133 -15.03 -9.19 11.46
C LEU A 133 -16.03 -8.09 11.84
N GLY A 134 -16.37 -7.20 10.92
CA GLY A 134 -17.32 -6.12 11.13
C GLY A 134 -16.69 -4.73 11.15
N VAL A 135 -17.36 -3.80 11.82
CA VAL A 135 -16.94 -2.39 11.88
C VAL A 135 -16.59 -2.03 13.33
N GLU A 136 -15.47 -1.36 13.53
CA GLU A 136 -15.01 -0.90 14.85
C GLU A 136 -14.58 0.57 14.81
N GLN A 137 -14.53 1.19 15.99
CA GLN A 137 -13.99 2.54 16.18
C GLN A 137 -12.55 2.47 16.67
N ILE A 138 -11.62 3.06 15.90
CA ILE A 138 -10.20 3.17 16.26
C ILE A 138 -9.81 4.64 16.28
N ASN A 139 -9.45 5.15 17.44
CA ASN A 139 -9.06 6.56 17.63
C ASN A 139 -10.10 7.55 17.07
N GLY A 140 -11.40 7.26 17.29
CA GLY A 140 -12.51 8.08 16.78
C GLY A 140 -12.81 7.97 15.29
N ARG A 141 -12.22 6.98 14.60
CA ARG A 141 -12.40 6.72 13.17
C ARG A 141 -13.11 5.39 12.95
N THR A 142 -14.06 5.37 12.04
CA THR A 142 -14.80 4.16 11.66
C THR A 142 -13.95 3.31 10.74
N CYS A 143 -13.72 2.06 11.13
CA CYS A 143 -12.84 1.13 10.40
C CYS A 143 -13.53 -0.19 10.12
N ASP A 144 -13.26 -0.76 8.96
CA ASP A 144 -13.55 -2.17 8.68
C ASP A 144 -12.46 -3.02 9.33
N HIS A 145 -12.86 -3.96 10.20
CA HIS A 145 -11.94 -4.90 10.86
C HIS A 145 -11.83 -6.18 10.05
N TRP A 146 -10.61 -6.51 9.67
CA TRP A 146 -10.27 -7.69 8.91
C TRP A 146 -9.27 -8.57 9.65
N GLN A 147 -9.50 -9.87 9.62
CA GLN A 147 -8.49 -10.87 9.96
C GLN A 147 -7.89 -11.40 8.66
N ILE A 148 -6.57 -11.30 8.55
CA ILE A 148 -5.80 -11.73 7.36
C ILE A 148 -4.91 -12.88 7.79
N THR A 149 -4.98 -14.00 7.06
CA THR A 149 -4.07 -15.14 7.26
C THR A 149 -3.19 -15.25 6.02
N ASP A 150 -1.88 -15.23 6.21
CA ASP A 150 -0.90 -15.35 5.14
C ASP A 150 -0.69 -16.81 4.69
N THR A 151 0.15 -17.01 3.67
CA THR A 151 0.49 -18.34 3.12
C THR A 151 1.19 -19.27 4.11
N ASN A 152 1.74 -18.74 5.21
CA ASN A 152 2.41 -19.50 6.27
C ASN A 152 1.48 -19.76 7.47
N GLY A 153 0.21 -19.37 7.37
CA GLY A 153 -0.77 -19.50 8.43
C GLY A 153 -0.66 -18.42 9.52
N LYS A 154 0.20 -17.40 9.35
CA LYS A 154 0.29 -16.30 10.31
C LYS A 154 -0.93 -15.40 10.18
N VAL A 155 -1.47 -14.99 11.33
CA VAL A 155 -2.67 -14.18 11.44
C VAL A 155 -2.32 -12.76 11.81
N ALA A 156 -2.94 -11.80 11.13
CA ALA A 156 -2.92 -10.39 11.50
C ALA A 156 -4.33 -9.81 11.51
N ASN A 157 -4.61 -8.93 12.45
CA ASN A 157 -5.81 -8.12 12.49
C ASN A 157 -5.51 -6.74 11.93
N VAL A 158 -6.34 -6.27 10.99
CA VAL A 158 -6.14 -5.01 10.25
C VAL A 158 -7.40 -4.19 10.33
N TRP A 159 -7.28 -2.92 10.72
CA TRP A 159 -8.38 -1.96 10.74
C TRP A 159 -8.17 -0.94 9.62
N ILE A 160 -9.05 -0.97 8.63
CA ILE A 160 -9.02 -0.11 7.46
C ILE A 160 -10.01 1.02 7.67
N ASP A 161 -9.51 2.23 7.71
CA ASP A 161 -10.34 3.42 7.84
C ASP A 161 -11.22 3.61 6.60
N GLN A 162 -12.53 3.78 6.82
CA GLN A 162 -13.51 3.86 5.74
C GLN A 162 -13.42 5.17 4.94
N LYS A 163 -12.79 6.22 5.47
CA LYS A 163 -12.71 7.52 4.82
C LYS A 163 -11.45 7.68 3.98
N ILE A 164 -10.28 7.35 4.54
CA ILE A 164 -9.01 7.45 3.81
C ILE A 164 -8.65 6.17 3.06
N HIS A 165 -9.40 5.08 3.27
CA HIS A 165 -9.18 3.77 2.66
C HIS A 165 -7.75 3.23 2.86
N PHE A 166 -7.26 3.41 4.08
CA PHE A 166 -5.91 3.01 4.47
C PHE A 166 -5.91 2.26 5.81
N PRO A 167 -5.04 1.25 6.00
CA PRO A 167 -4.89 0.59 7.30
C PRO A 167 -4.36 1.58 8.34
N ILE A 168 -5.13 1.82 9.40
CA ILE A 168 -4.70 2.70 10.49
C ILE A 168 -4.25 1.96 11.74
N LYS A 169 -4.54 0.66 11.82
CA LYS A 169 -4.02 -0.23 12.86
C LYS A 169 -3.83 -1.63 12.27
N THR A 170 -2.72 -2.25 12.63
CA THR A 170 -2.44 -3.67 12.33
C THR A 170 -1.85 -4.30 13.59
N VAL A 171 -2.35 -5.46 13.97
CA VAL A 171 -1.85 -6.26 15.09
C VAL A 171 -1.54 -7.66 14.55
N ALA A 172 -0.28 -8.02 14.60
CA ALA A 172 0.22 -9.37 14.34
C ALA A 172 0.75 -9.99 15.63
N GLU A 173 1.20 -11.23 15.57
CA GLU A 173 1.68 -11.97 16.74
C GLU A 173 2.80 -11.23 17.49
N ASP A 174 3.73 -10.66 16.75
CA ASP A 174 4.96 -10.06 17.26
C ASP A 174 5.07 -8.55 17.03
N SER A 175 4.04 -7.93 16.47
CA SER A 175 4.12 -6.52 16.10
C SER A 175 2.76 -5.81 16.09
N THR A 176 2.80 -4.53 16.40
CA THR A 176 1.66 -3.62 16.28
C THR A 176 2.08 -2.37 15.55
N TRP A 177 1.27 -1.97 14.59
CA TRP A 177 1.37 -0.73 13.86
C TRP A 177 0.11 0.11 14.07
N THR A 178 0.27 1.39 14.37
CA THR A 178 -0.88 2.29 14.60
C THR A 178 -0.60 3.67 14.02
N LEU A 179 -1.59 4.25 13.35
CA LEU A 179 -1.63 5.64 12.93
C LEU A 179 -2.51 6.45 13.89
N THR A 180 -2.01 7.60 14.30
CA THR A 180 -2.71 8.57 15.14
C THR A 180 -2.60 9.97 14.54
N ASN A 181 -3.36 10.94 15.07
CA ASN A 181 -3.31 12.34 14.63
C ASN A 181 -3.43 12.49 13.09
N ILE A 182 -4.30 11.70 12.48
CA ILE A 182 -4.51 11.69 11.03
C ILE A 182 -5.10 13.03 10.58
N LYS A 183 -4.40 13.72 9.69
CA LYS A 183 -4.83 14.97 9.05
C LYS A 183 -5.08 14.71 7.58
N GLU A 184 -6.31 14.90 7.14
CA GLU A 184 -6.74 14.70 5.76
C GLU A 184 -6.48 15.96 4.93
N SER A 185 -5.22 16.16 4.58
CA SER A 185 -4.77 17.27 3.74
C SER A 185 -3.68 16.80 2.82
N GLU A 186 -3.54 17.46 1.65
CA GLU A 186 -2.47 17.16 0.70
C GLU A 186 -1.11 17.53 1.30
N PRO A 187 -0.18 16.57 1.50
CA PRO A 187 1.17 16.86 1.90
C PRO A 187 1.95 17.59 0.80
N ALA A 188 2.92 18.42 1.17
CA ALA A 188 3.74 19.13 0.18
C ALA A 188 4.49 18.14 -0.73
N ALA A 189 4.47 18.37 -2.04
CA ALA A 189 5.10 17.48 -3.04
C ALA A 189 6.61 17.30 -2.81
N SER A 190 7.29 18.29 -2.23
CA SER A 190 8.72 18.22 -1.88
C SER A 190 9.04 17.13 -0.85
N LEU A 191 8.06 16.70 -0.05
CA LEU A 191 8.26 15.60 0.90
C LEU A 191 8.55 14.26 0.21
N PHE A 192 8.11 14.09 -1.04
CA PHE A 192 8.29 12.85 -1.79
C PHE A 192 9.52 12.88 -2.72
N GLN A 193 10.40 13.85 -2.53
CA GLN A 193 11.65 13.98 -3.27
C GLN A 193 12.84 13.65 -2.36
N ILE A 194 13.91 13.12 -2.96
CA ILE A 194 15.16 12.95 -2.26
C ILE A 194 15.77 14.35 -2.04
N PRO A 195 16.08 14.74 -0.79
CA PRO A 195 16.64 16.05 -0.53
C PRO A 195 17.99 16.26 -1.22
N ALA A 196 18.34 17.50 -1.56
CA ALA A 196 19.64 17.82 -2.10
C ALA A 196 20.77 17.40 -1.15
N GLY A 197 21.92 16.99 -1.70
CA GLY A 197 23.09 16.57 -0.93
C GLY A 197 23.09 15.09 -0.52
N TYR A 198 22.07 14.31 -0.90
CA TYR A 198 22.10 12.86 -0.70
C TYR A 198 22.84 12.17 -1.85
N THR A 199 23.67 11.18 -1.50
CA THR A 199 24.42 10.34 -2.47
C THR A 199 23.80 8.95 -2.54
N LYS A 200 23.55 8.47 -3.77
CA LYS A 200 23.06 7.12 -4.00
C LYS A 200 24.14 6.09 -3.67
N MET A 201 23.80 5.10 -2.85
CA MET A 201 24.66 3.96 -2.56
C MET A 201 24.37 2.82 -3.54
N ASP A 202 25.42 2.21 -4.07
CA ASP A 202 25.29 0.99 -4.87
C ASP A 202 25.15 -0.24 -3.96
N VAL A 203 23.92 -0.75 -3.89
CA VAL A 203 23.59 -1.92 -3.06
C VAL A 203 24.28 -3.19 -3.61
N GLY A 204 24.46 -3.29 -4.93
CA GLY A 204 25.12 -4.43 -5.58
C GLY A 204 26.58 -4.58 -5.12
N SER A 205 27.29 -3.48 -5.02
CA SER A 205 28.69 -3.48 -4.55
C SER A 205 28.82 -3.84 -3.06
N MET A 206 27.79 -3.53 -2.25
CA MET A 206 27.78 -3.88 -0.82
C MET A 206 27.52 -5.38 -0.59
N MET A 207 26.63 -5.99 -1.38
CA MET A 207 26.37 -7.42 -1.29
C MET A 207 27.58 -8.27 -1.73
N GLN A 208 28.38 -7.79 -2.67
CA GLN A 208 29.61 -8.46 -3.09
C GLN A 208 30.71 -8.40 -2.00
N LYS A 209 30.83 -7.29 -1.27
CA LYS A 209 31.82 -7.14 -0.18
C LYS A 209 31.50 -7.96 1.07
N GLY A 210 30.24 -8.35 1.26
CA GLY A 210 29.80 -9.18 2.40
C GLY A 210 29.85 -10.69 2.17
N ARG A 211 30.27 -11.15 0.98
CA ARG A 211 30.42 -12.58 0.69
C ARG A 211 31.79 -13.04 1.18
N PRO A 212 31.89 -13.99 2.14
CA PRO A 212 33.19 -14.57 2.50
C PRO A 212 33.81 -15.22 1.26
N PRO A 213 35.16 -15.17 1.10
CA PRO A 213 35.82 -15.82 -0.01
C PRO A 213 35.48 -17.33 0.01
N GLN A 214 34.91 -17.81 -1.08
CA GLN A 214 34.72 -19.25 -1.27
C GLN A 214 36.10 -19.89 -1.38
N GLN A 215 36.49 -20.69 -0.38
CA GLN A 215 37.63 -21.56 -0.42
C GLN A 215 37.27 -22.85 -1.13
#